data_59075069893dc33f51a676e231696498
#
_entry.id   59075069893dc33f51a676e231696498
#
_cell.length_a   1.000
_cell.length_b   1.000
_cell.length_c   1.000
_cell.angle_alpha   90.00
_cell.angle_beta   90.00
_cell.angle_gamma   90.00
#
_symmetry.space_group_name_H-M   'P 1'
#
loop_
_entity.id
_entity.type
_entity.pdbx_description
1 polymer ?
#
loop_
_entity_poly.entity_id
_entity_poly.type
_entity_poly.pdbx_seq_one_letter_code
_entity_poly.pdbx_strand_id
1 'polypeptide(L)'
;MGKNLVCALNNLKDGKDRTRPELKIDAVYEYDIENTAAELDEYCAQADFVFNLAGVNRPKDSEEFKKGNFGFASLLLDTLKKHGNKCPVMLSSSIQATLIGRYDGEYGRSKKAGEDLFFDYAKETGAKVLVYRFPNLFGKW
;
A
#
# COMPACT_ATOMS: atom_id res chain seq x y z
N MET A 1 11.16 2.95 0.97
CA MET A 1 10.63 1.59 1.24
C MET A 1 10.29 0.87 -0.07
N GLY A 2 9.49 1.44 -0.97
CA GLY A 2 9.06 0.80 -2.21
C GLY A 2 10.20 0.27 -3.05
N LYS A 3 11.19 1.08 -3.38
CA LYS A 3 12.37 0.65 -4.17
C LYS A 3 13.12 -0.55 -3.57
N ASN A 4 13.22 -0.62 -2.23
CA ASN A 4 13.86 -1.76 -1.56
C ASN A 4 13.01 -3.04 -1.72
N LEU A 5 11.69 -2.93 -1.57
CA LEU A 5 10.77 -4.05 -1.76
C LEU A 5 10.80 -4.55 -3.20
N VAL A 6 10.71 -3.65 -4.17
CA VAL A 6 10.79 -4.01 -5.60
C VAL A 6 12.10 -4.72 -5.93
N CYS A 7 13.23 -4.20 -5.42
CA CYS A 7 14.53 -4.84 -5.60
C CYS A 7 14.55 -6.26 -5.01
N ALA A 8 14.02 -6.44 -3.79
CA ALA A 8 13.95 -7.73 -3.14
C ALA A 8 13.06 -8.73 -3.92
N LEU A 9 11.87 -8.29 -4.36
CA LEU A 9 10.95 -9.12 -5.14
C LEU A 9 11.56 -9.53 -6.49
N ASN A 10 12.22 -8.61 -7.18
CA ASN A 10 12.91 -8.93 -8.44
C ASN A 10 14.08 -9.88 -8.24
N ASN A 11 14.84 -9.76 -7.14
CA ASN A 11 15.90 -10.71 -6.82
C ASN A 11 15.35 -12.13 -6.56
N LEU A 12 14.21 -12.25 -5.89
CA LEU A 12 13.52 -13.53 -5.72
C LEU A 12 13.04 -14.08 -7.06
N LYS A 13 12.38 -13.24 -7.88
CA LYS A 13 11.90 -13.61 -9.22
C LYS A 13 13.02 -14.13 -10.11
N ASP A 14 14.17 -13.46 -10.11
CA ASP A 14 15.33 -13.80 -10.94
C ASP A 14 16.17 -14.96 -10.35
N GLY A 15 15.79 -15.52 -9.20
CA GLY A 15 16.53 -16.59 -8.52
C GLY A 15 17.87 -16.15 -7.92
N LYS A 16 18.13 -14.86 -7.81
CA LYS A 16 19.32 -14.28 -7.18
C LYS A 16 19.25 -14.38 -5.66
N ASP A 17 18.04 -14.23 -5.10
CA ASP A 17 17.75 -14.48 -3.71
C ASP A 17 17.01 -15.82 -3.58
N ARG A 18 17.54 -16.72 -2.75
CA ARG A 18 17.00 -18.06 -2.50
C ARG A 18 16.51 -18.26 -1.07
N THR A 19 16.34 -17.17 -0.32
CA THR A 19 15.89 -17.22 1.08
C THR A 19 14.44 -17.64 1.24
N ARG A 20 13.65 -17.51 0.14
CA ARG A 20 12.23 -17.86 0.08
C ARG A 20 11.94 -18.74 -1.14
N PRO A 21 12.42 -19.97 -1.17
CA PRO A 21 12.28 -20.85 -2.34
C PRO A 21 10.83 -21.24 -2.64
N GLU A 22 9.93 -21.09 -1.67
CA GLU A 22 8.49 -21.34 -1.79
C GLU A 22 7.75 -20.24 -2.57
N LEU A 23 8.33 -19.02 -2.66
CA LEU A 23 7.73 -17.91 -3.39
C LEU A 23 8.09 -17.98 -4.86
N LYS A 24 7.06 -18.15 -5.69
CA LYS A 24 7.17 -18.01 -7.15
C LYS A 24 6.59 -16.67 -7.56
N ILE A 25 7.41 -15.82 -8.17
CA ILE A 25 7.03 -14.48 -8.60
C ILE A 25 7.15 -14.43 -10.12
N ASP A 26 6.03 -14.30 -10.80
CA ASP A 26 5.99 -14.22 -12.26
C ASP A 26 6.23 -12.78 -12.74
N ALA A 27 5.58 -11.81 -12.08
CA ALA A 27 5.70 -10.40 -12.43
C ALA A 27 5.68 -9.51 -11.17
N VAL A 28 6.32 -8.35 -11.28
CA VAL A 28 6.26 -7.27 -10.28
C VAL A 28 5.82 -6.01 -11.03
N TYR A 29 4.64 -5.52 -10.69
CA TYR A 29 4.10 -4.27 -11.24
C TYR A 29 4.38 -3.13 -10.27
N GLU A 30 4.93 -2.04 -10.78
CA GLU A 30 5.17 -0.83 -10.03
C GLU A 30 4.19 0.25 -10.47
N TYR A 31 3.51 0.87 -9.50
CA TYR A 31 2.61 1.98 -9.76
C TYR A 31 3.01 3.18 -8.91
N ASP A 32 3.22 4.32 -9.56
CA ASP A 32 3.57 5.59 -8.92
C ASP A 32 2.81 6.74 -9.59
N ILE A 33 3.02 7.95 -9.15
CA ILE A 33 2.31 9.17 -9.60
C ILE A 33 2.41 9.40 -11.12
N GLU A 34 3.43 8.86 -11.77
CA GLU A 34 3.64 8.99 -13.21
C GLU A 34 2.83 7.99 -14.05
N ASN A 35 2.26 6.97 -13.40
CA ASN A 35 1.47 5.95 -14.08
C ASN A 35 0.04 6.41 -14.36
N THR A 36 -0.58 5.78 -15.34
CA THR A 36 -1.95 6.08 -15.77
C THR A 36 -2.99 5.26 -15.02
N ALA A 37 -4.24 5.73 -15.01
CA ALA A 37 -5.36 4.97 -14.46
C ALA A 37 -5.59 3.63 -15.20
N ALA A 38 -5.26 3.56 -16.50
CA ALA A 38 -5.36 2.33 -17.28
C ALA A 38 -4.37 1.27 -16.81
N GLU A 39 -3.14 1.66 -16.46
CA GLU A 39 -2.14 0.74 -15.87
C GLU A 39 -2.59 0.24 -14.49
N LEU A 40 -3.17 1.11 -13.66
CA LEU A 40 -3.73 0.67 -12.37
C LEU A 40 -4.83 -0.37 -12.57
N ASP A 41 -5.71 -0.13 -13.54
CA ASP A 41 -6.82 -1.03 -13.87
C ASP A 41 -6.29 -2.41 -14.31
N GLU A 42 -5.30 -2.42 -15.20
CA GLU A 42 -4.65 -3.65 -15.67
C GLU A 42 -3.96 -4.41 -14.53
N TYR A 43 -3.18 -3.71 -13.71
CA TYR A 43 -2.45 -4.32 -12.60
C TYR A 43 -3.40 -4.89 -11.54
N CYS A 44 -4.47 -4.17 -11.21
CA CYS A 44 -5.48 -4.64 -10.27
C CYS A 44 -6.26 -5.86 -10.78
N ALA A 45 -6.43 -5.99 -12.09
CA ALA A 45 -7.08 -7.18 -12.68
C ALA A 45 -6.24 -8.46 -12.52
N GLN A 46 -4.91 -8.34 -12.48
CA GLN A 46 -3.96 -9.46 -12.50
C GLN A 46 -3.27 -9.72 -11.16
N ALA A 47 -3.36 -8.81 -10.19
CA ALA A 47 -2.60 -8.89 -8.95
C ALA A 47 -3.01 -10.08 -8.09
N ASP A 48 -2.03 -10.83 -7.60
CA ASP A 48 -2.19 -11.88 -6.57
C ASP A 48 -1.88 -11.35 -5.17
N PHE A 49 -1.19 -10.23 -5.07
CA PHE A 49 -0.89 -9.52 -3.83
C PHE A 49 -0.60 -8.04 -4.13
N VAL A 50 -1.10 -7.14 -3.29
CA VAL A 50 -0.87 -5.70 -3.42
C VAL A 50 -0.16 -5.14 -2.19
N PHE A 51 0.94 -4.41 -2.42
CA PHE A 51 1.63 -3.62 -1.41
C PHE A 51 1.29 -2.14 -1.61
N ASN A 52 0.38 -1.60 -0.81
CA ASN A 52 0.14 -0.16 -0.82
C ASN A 52 1.15 0.54 0.11
N LEU A 53 2.21 1.04 -0.50
CA LEU A 53 3.27 1.82 0.15
C LEU A 53 3.14 3.32 -0.15
N ALA A 54 2.15 3.70 -0.97
CA ALA A 54 1.90 5.08 -1.32
C ALA A 54 1.52 5.89 -0.07
N GLY A 55 2.01 7.12 -0.02
CA GLY A 55 1.66 8.01 1.07
C GLY A 55 2.50 9.28 1.09
N VAL A 56 1.84 10.39 1.33
CA VAL A 56 2.47 11.69 1.54
C VAL A 56 2.91 11.80 2.99
N ASN A 57 4.18 12.09 3.22
CA ASN A 57 4.77 12.13 4.56
C ASN A 57 5.03 13.56 5.06
N ARG A 58 5.23 14.51 4.15
CA ARG A 58 5.50 15.94 4.44
C ARG A 58 4.78 16.78 3.39
N PRO A 59 3.46 16.97 3.52
CA PRO A 59 2.71 17.77 2.57
C PRO A 59 3.05 19.26 2.72
N LYS A 60 2.77 20.01 1.67
CA LYS A 60 2.83 21.47 1.72
C LYS A 60 1.58 22.04 2.38
N ASP A 61 0.45 21.32 2.29
CA ASP A 61 -0.81 21.64 2.96
C ASP A 61 -1.56 20.37 3.41
N SER A 62 -2.60 20.55 4.25
CA SER A 62 -3.39 19.44 4.80
C SER A 62 -4.25 18.70 3.76
N GLU A 63 -4.59 19.34 2.64
CA GLU A 63 -5.36 18.74 1.57
C GLU A 63 -4.54 17.65 0.83
N GLU A 64 -3.21 17.80 0.76
CA GLU A 64 -2.34 16.78 0.16
C GLU A 64 -2.39 15.46 0.95
N PHE A 65 -2.56 15.48 2.27
CA PHE A 65 -2.76 14.25 3.05
C PHE A 65 -4.03 13.52 2.65
N LYS A 66 -5.12 14.25 2.49
CA LYS A 66 -6.41 13.66 2.11
C LYS A 66 -6.36 13.07 0.72
N LYS A 67 -5.84 13.82 -0.25
CA LYS A 67 -5.73 13.37 -1.65
C LYS A 67 -4.72 12.24 -1.82
N GLY A 68 -3.53 12.37 -1.23
CA GLY A 68 -2.45 11.42 -1.44
C GLY A 68 -2.59 10.12 -0.65
N ASN A 69 -3.03 10.19 0.61
CA ASN A 69 -3.14 8.98 1.44
C ASN A 69 -4.49 8.29 1.30
N PHE A 70 -5.58 9.06 1.41
CA PHE A 70 -6.94 8.51 1.36
C PHE A 70 -7.45 8.34 -0.07
N GLY A 71 -7.24 9.33 -0.94
CA GLY A 71 -7.77 9.31 -2.30
C GLY A 71 -7.20 8.18 -3.14
N PHE A 72 -5.87 7.97 -3.09
CA PHE A 72 -5.26 6.86 -3.81
C PHE A 72 -5.67 5.50 -3.22
N ALA A 73 -5.72 5.38 -1.90
CA ALA A 73 -6.17 4.15 -1.25
C ALA A 73 -7.60 3.77 -1.67
N SER A 74 -8.51 4.75 -1.72
CA SER A 74 -9.88 4.54 -2.20
C SER A 74 -9.90 4.07 -3.66
N LEU A 75 -9.18 4.77 -4.54
CA LEU A 75 -9.08 4.41 -5.95
C LEU A 75 -8.57 2.98 -6.17
N LEU A 76 -7.51 2.60 -5.45
CA LEU A 76 -6.94 1.24 -5.51
C LEU A 76 -7.97 0.18 -5.10
N LEU A 77 -8.63 0.37 -3.95
CA LEU A 77 -9.61 -0.60 -3.44
C LEU A 77 -10.86 -0.68 -4.32
N ASP A 78 -11.33 0.45 -4.86
CA ASP A 78 -12.45 0.49 -5.79
C ASP A 78 -12.11 -0.20 -7.11
N THR A 79 -10.87 -0.06 -7.59
CA THR A 79 -10.39 -0.75 -8.79
C THR A 79 -10.33 -2.27 -8.57
N LEU A 80 -9.83 -2.73 -7.42
CA LEU A 80 -9.85 -4.14 -7.06
C LEU A 80 -11.30 -4.68 -6.98
N LYS A 81 -12.23 -3.94 -6.38
CA LYS A 81 -13.65 -4.29 -6.34
C LYS A 81 -14.26 -4.40 -7.73
N LYS A 82 -13.95 -3.45 -8.62
CA LYS A 82 -14.40 -3.44 -10.02
C LYS A 82 -14.06 -4.76 -10.74
N HIS A 83 -12.86 -5.29 -10.49
CA HIS A 83 -12.42 -6.57 -11.07
C HIS A 83 -12.83 -7.81 -10.27
N GLY A 84 -13.54 -7.64 -9.15
CA GLY A 84 -13.84 -8.74 -8.23
C GLY A 84 -12.59 -9.39 -7.65
N ASN A 85 -11.45 -8.70 -7.70
CA ASN A 85 -10.17 -9.22 -7.22
C ASN A 85 -10.08 -9.08 -5.70
N LYS A 86 -10.03 -10.22 -5.01
CA LYS A 86 -9.93 -10.32 -3.54
C LYS A 86 -8.54 -10.72 -3.05
N CYS A 87 -7.51 -10.42 -3.83
CA CYS A 87 -6.13 -10.69 -3.42
C CYS A 87 -5.80 -9.99 -2.10
N PRO A 88 -4.87 -10.52 -1.31
CA PRO A 88 -4.42 -9.84 -0.10
C PRO A 88 -3.84 -8.46 -0.41
N VAL A 89 -4.21 -7.48 0.41
CA VAL A 89 -3.71 -6.10 0.28
C VAL A 89 -3.01 -5.68 1.57
N MET A 90 -1.78 -5.21 1.44
CA MET A 90 -0.99 -4.68 2.54
C MET A 90 -1.00 -3.16 2.53
N LEU A 91 -1.30 -2.54 3.66
CA LEU A 91 -1.21 -1.10 3.88
C LEU A 91 0.01 -0.75 4.73
N SER A 92 0.86 0.11 4.22
CA SER A 92 1.90 0.78 5.00
C SER A 92 1.28 1.92 5.81
N SER A 93 0.99 1.63 7.07
CA SER A 93 0.53 2.63 8.04
C SER A 93 1.69 3.14 8.90
N SER A 94 1.38 3.83 9.98
CA SER A 94 2.34 4.41 10.91
C SER A 94 1.90 4.20 12.35
N ILE A 95 2.86 4.10 13.26
CA ILE A 95 2.58 4.14 14.70
C ILE A 95 1.78 5.39 15.10
N GLN A 96 1.87 6.47 14.32
CA GLN A 96 1.11 7.69 14.56
C GLN A 96 -0.41 7.50 14.35
N ALA A 97 -0.84 6.46 13.65
CA ALA A 97 -2.26 6.10 13.53
C ALA A 97 -2.89 5.65 14.86
N THR A 98 -2.10 5.45 15.92
CA THR A 98 -2.62 5.19 17.27
C THR A 98 -3.31 6.40 17.88
N LEU A 99 -2.97 7.62 17.42
CA LEU A 99 -3.48 8.90 17.92
C LEU A 99 -3.26 9.09 19.43
N ILE A 100 -2.21 8.51 19.99
CA ILE A 100 -1.91 8.58 21.44
C ILE A 100 -0.86 9.65 21.71
N GLY A 101 -1.17 10.60 22.60
CA GLY A 101 -0.24 11.65 23.03
C GLY A 101 0.23 12.49 21.83
N ARG A 102 1.54 12.57 21.62
CA ARG A 102 2.16 13.36 20.53
C ARG A 102 1.77 12.91 19.10
N TYR A 103 1.13 11.78 18.97
CA TYR A 103 0.72 11.24 17.65
C TYR A 103 -0.68 11.68 17.23
N ASP A 104 -1.41 12.44 18.05
CA ASP A 104 -2.70 13.04 17.69
C ASP A 104 -2.49 14.28 16.80
N GLY A 105 -2.10 14.07 15.57
CA GLY A 105 -1.86 15.08 14.55
C GLY A 105 -2.50 14.71 13.20
N GLU A 106 -2.49 15.65 12.27
CA GLU A 106 -3.11 15.46 10.94
C GLU A 106 -2.57 14.24 10.20
N TYR A 107 -1.26 14.00 10.26
CA TYR A 107 -0.65 12.82 9.65
C TYR A 107 -1.17 11.52 10.29
N GLY A 108 -1.20 11.44 11.62
CA GLY A 108 -1.74 10.29 12.33
C GLY A 108 -3.20 10.02 11.96
N ARG A 109 -4.02 11.06 11.92
CA ARG A 109 -5.44 10.98 11.53
C ARG A 109 -5.61 10.53 10.09
N SER A 110 -4.76 11.01 9.16
CA SER A 110 -4.81 10.57 7.76
C SER A 110 -4.44 9.09 7.60
N LYS A 111 -3.45 8.61 8.35
CA LYS A 111 -3.08 7.19 8.37
C LYS A 111 -4.19 6.33 9.00
N LYS A 112 -4.80 6.79 10.08
CA LYS A 112 -5.94 6.11 10.71
C LYS A 112 -7.13 6.00 9.77
N ALA A 113 -7.48 7.06 9.06
CA ALA A 113 -8.55 7.04 8.06
C ALA A 113 -8.26 6.04 6.93
N GLY A 114 -6.99 5.93 6.50
CA GLY A 114 -6.57 4.89 5.56
C GLY A 114 -6.77 3.48 6.11
N GLU A 115 -6.41 3.23 7.38
CA GLU A 115 -6.66 1.93 8.02
C GLU A 115 -8.14 1.58 8.06
N ASP A 116 -9.00 2.54 8.45
CA ASP A 116 -10.44 2.32 8.53
C ASP A 116 -11.02 1.96 7.15
N LEU A 117 -10.57 2.65 6.09
CA LEU A 117 -10.96 2.33 4.72
C LEU A 117 -10.61 0.89 4.33
N PHE A 118 -9.40 0.42 4.69
CA PHE A 118 -8.96 -0.94 4.41
C PHE A 118 -9.75 -1.98 5.22
N PHE A 119 -10.05 -1.70 6.48
CA PHE A 119 -10.88 -2.60 7.29
C PHE A 119 -12.31 -2.68 6.79
N ASP A 120 -12.89 -1.57 6.32
CA ASP A 120 -14.23 -1.58 5.72
C ASP A 120 -14.25 -2.35 4.39
N TYR A 121 -13.22 -2.18 3.56
CA TYR A 121 -13.01 -3.00 2.36
C TYR A 121 -12.94 -4.49 2.69
N ALA A 122 -12.20 -4.88 3.72
CA ALA A 122 -12.11 -6.28 4.16
C ALA A 122 -13.47 -6.83 4.59
N LYS A 123 -14.27 -6.06 5.35
CA LYS A 123 -15.63 -6.45 5.76
C LYS A 123 -16.57 -6.60 4.57
N GLU A 124 -16.50 -5.66 3.62
CA GLU A 124 -17.36 -5.63 2.43
C GLU A 124 -17.06 -6.79 1.48
N THR A 125 -15.79 -7.08 1.24
CA THR A 125 -15.37 -8.01 0.17
C THR A 125 -14.95 -9.39 0.67
N GLY A 126 -14.60 -9.52 1.94
CA GLY A 126 -13.96 -10.71 2.50
C GLY A 126 -12.47 -10.87 2.11
N ALA A 127 -11.85 -9.87 1.47
CA ALA A 127 -10.44 -9.87 1.14
C ALA A 127 -9.58 -9.79 2.41
N LYS A 128 -8.38 -10.39 2.36
CA LYS A 128 -7.39 -10.27 3.45
C LYS A 128 -6.71 -8.92 3.39
N VAL A 129 -6.67 -8.22 4.51
CA VAL A 129 -5.99 -6.95 4.67
C VAL A 129 -4.93 -7.06 5.75
N LEU A 130 -3.73 -6.56 5.46
CA LEU A 130 -2.61 -6.51 6.39
C LEU A 130 -2.24 -5.04 6.62
N VAL A 131 -2.37 -4.57 7.85
CA VAL A 131 -2.00 -3.20 8.21
C VAL A 131 -0.73 -3.21 9.04
N TYR A 132 0.33 -2.61 8.50
CA TYR A 132 1.60 -2.50 9.18
C TYR A 132 1.83 -1.08 9.68
N ARG A 133 1.81 -0.88 10.99
CA ARG A 133 2.13 0.40 11.64
C ARG A 133 3.61 0.51 11.87
N PHE A 134 4.30 1.07 10.89
CA PHE A 134 5.74 1.25 10.99
C PHE A 134 6.11 2.40 11.94
N PRO A 135 7.17 2.22 12.75
CA PRO A 135 7.85 3.32 13.43
C PRO A 135 8.68 4.13 12.42
N ASN A 136 9.60 4.97 12.91
CA ASN A 136 10.55 5.62 12.03
C ASN A 136 11.41 4.57 11.32
N LEU A 137 11.42 4.64 9.99
CA LEU A 137 12.19 3.73 9.16
C LEU A 137 13.53 4.35 8.78
N PHE A 138 14.55 3.53 8.83
CA PHE A 138 15.91 3.87 8.43
C PHE A 138 16.36 2.95 7.31
N GLY A 139 17.21 3.43 6.42
CA GLY A 139 17.77 2.60 5.35
C GLY A 139 18.15 3.42 4.13
N LYS A 140 18.69 2.71 3.14
CA LYS A 140 19.02 3.26 1.84
C LYS A 140 17.71 3.46 1.06
N TRP A 141 17.55 4.69 0.51
CA TRP A 141 16.36 5.22 -0.21
C TRP A 141 15.13 5.52 0.65
#